data_a2ac76f7b29260cf5982eb349bb07d7b
#
_entry.id   a2ac76f7b29260cf5982eb349bb07d7b
#
_cell.length_a   1.000
_cell.length_b   1.000
_cell.length_c   1.000
_cell.angle_alpha   90.00
_cell.angle_beta   90.00
_cell.angle_gamma   90.00
#
_symmetry.space_group_name_H-M   'P 1'
#
loop_
_entity.id
_entity.type
_entity.pdbx_description
1 polymer ?
#
loop_
_entity_poly.entity_id
_entity_poly.type
_entity_poly.pdbx_seq_one_letter_code
_entity_poly.pdbx_strand_id
1 'polypeptide(L)' 'MNKKYRLTYTLHTELGERTCVETFRYFETVLQVLKNLNNHCEIDNINIEVIE' A
#
# COMPACT_ATOMS: atom_id res chain seq x y z
N MET A 1 0.85 16.16 16.95
CA MET A 1 -0.12 15.65 15.99
C MET A 1 0.42 14.42 15.30
N ASN A 2 -0.41 13.41 15.26
CA ASN A 2 0.01 12.12 14.71
C ASN A 2 -0.56 11.93 13.33
N LYS A 3 0.30 12.08 12.34
CA LYS A 3 -0.09 11.77 10.96
C LYS A 3 0.06 10.29 10.72
N LYS A 4 -0.86 9.75 9.97
CA LYS A 4 -0.80 8.36 9.50
C LYS A 4 -0.99 8.37 8.00
N TYR A 5 -0.53 7.33 7.37
CA TYR A 5 -0.62 7.18 5.92
C TYR A 5 -1.42 5.93 5.61
N ARG A 6 -2.45 6.09 4.80
CA ARG A 6 -3.25 4.96 4.34
C ARG A 6 -2.82 4.58 2.94
N LEU A 7 -2.34 3.37 2.79
CA LEU A 7 -1.96 2.83 1.50
C LEU A 7 -3.07 1.90 1.02
N THR A 8 -3.57 2.19 -0.18
CA THR A 8 -4.57 1.35 -0.83
C THR A 8 -3.99 0.89 -2.16
N TYR A 9 -4.15 -0.38 -2.47
CA TYR A 9 -3.67 -0.92 -3.73
C TYR A 9 -4.48 -2.14 -4.13
N THR A 10 -4.42 -2.49 -5.41
CA THR A 10 -5.04 -3.70 -5.93
C THR A 10 -3.96 -4.74 -6.15
N LEU A 11 -4.13 -5.89 -5.54
CA LEU A 11 -3.23 -7.03 -5.68
C LEU A 11 -3.80 -8.00 -6.69
N HIS A 12 -2.99 -8.36 -7.68
CA HIS A 12 -3.39 -9.32 -8.70
C HIS A 12 -2.78 -10.69 -8.40
N THR A 13 -3.63 -11.69 -8.30
CA THR A 13 -3.20 -13.06 -8.03
C THR A 13 -3.83 -13.99 -9.03
N GLU A 14 -3.41 -15.25 -9.02
CA GLU A 14 -4.01 -16.29 -9.87
C GLU A 14 -5.48 -16.52 -9.56
N LEU A 15 -5.89 -16.19 -8.34
CA LEU A 15 -7.28 -16.35 -7.91
C LEU A 15 -8.13 -15.12 -8.21
N GLY A 16 -7.53 -14.04 -8.72
CA GLY A 16 -8.25 -12.81 -9.04
C GLY A 16 -7.63 -11.59 -8.39
N GLU A 17 -8.39 -10.52 -8.34
CA GLU A 17 -7.94 -9.25 -7.79
C GLU A 17 -8.44 -9.06 -6.36
N ARG A 18 -7.62 -8.40 -5.55
CA ARG A 18 -8.00 -8.07 -4.17
C ARG A 18 -7.55 -6.66 -3.85
N THR A 19 -8.45 -5.89 -3.28
CA THR A 19 -8.11 -4.55 -2.79
C THR A 19 -7.57 -4.66 -1.37
N CYS A 20 -6.38 -4.11 -1.15
CA CYS A 20 -5.71 -4.13 0.15
C CYS A 20 -5.58 -2.72 0.68
N VAL A 21 -5.81 -2.56 1.98
CA VAL A 21 -5.68 -1.27 2.66
C VAL A 21 -4.82 -1.48 3.90
N GLU A 22 -3.80 -0.67 4.04
CA GLU A 22 -2.90 -0.73 5.19
C GLU A 22 -2.61 0.69 5.69
N THR A 23 -2.44 0.83 7.00
CA THR A 23 -2.15 2.12 7.61
C THR A 23 -0.78 2.08 8.24
N PHE A 24 0.01 3.12 8.01
CA PHE A 24 1.37 3.22 8.52
C PHE A 24 1.57 4.57 9.21
N ARG A 25 2.49 4.57 10.16
CA ARG A 25 2.83 5.80 10.89
C ARG A 25 3.86 6.65 10.13
N TYR A 26 4.75 6.02 9.38
CA TYR A 26 5.84 6.71 8.70
C TYR A 26 5.75 6.53 7.20
N PHE A 27 5.97 7.63 6.47
CA PHE A 27 5.95 7.60 5.02
C PHE A 27 7.04 6.69 4.45
N GLU A 28 8.19 6.67 5.09
CA GLU A 28 9.29 5.81 4.66
C GLU A 28 8.90 4.34 4.66
N THR A 29 8.10 3.93 5.65
CA THR A 29 7.59 2.58 5.72
C THR A 29 6.68 2.27 4.53
N VAL A 30 5.85 3.23 4.15
CA VAL A 30 4.98 3.08 2.98
C VAL A 30 5.79 2.80 1.73
N LEU A 31 6.84 3.60 1.50
CA LEU A 31 7.69 3.43 0.33
C LEU A 31 8.39 2.07 0.33
N GLN A 32 8.85 1.63 1.49
CA GLN A 32 9.53 0.36 1.60
C GLN A 32 8.59 -0.81 1.33
N VAL A 33 7.37 -0.74 1.85
CA VAL A 33 6.36 -1.76 1.62
C VAL A 33 5.99 -1.82 0.14
N LEU A 34 5.82 -0.66 -0.49
CA LEU A 34 5.51 -0.61 -1.92
C LEU A 34 6.62 -1.25 -2.76
N LYS A 35 7.87 -0.95 -2.41
CA LYS A 35 9.01 -1.52 -3.12
C LYS A 35 9.03 -3.03 -3.01
N ASN A 36 8.81 -3.55 -1.80
CA ASN A 36 8.77 -4.99 -1.58
C ASN A 36 7.62 -5.65 -2.32
N LEU A 37 6.44 -5.05 -2.25
CA LEU A 37 5.27 -5.58 -2.95
C LEU A 37 5.48 -5.61 -4.46
N ASN A 38 6.06 -4.54 -5.00
CA ASN A 38 6.30 -4.46 -6.43
C ASN A 38 7.31 -5.50 -6.91
N ASN A 39 8.24 -5.89 -6.04
CA ASN A 39 9.25 -6.90 -6.37
C ASN A 39 8.71 -8.34 -6.31
N HIS A 40 7.69 -8.58 -5.51
CA HIS A 40 7.19 -9.93 -5.27
C HIS A 40 5.79 -10.17 -5.79
N CYS A 41 5.04 -9.12 -6.03
CA CYS A 41 3.64 -9.23 -6.42
C CYS A 41 3.34 -8.27 -7.55
N GLU A 42 2.24 -8.53 -8.24
CA GLU A 42 1.74 -7.60 -9.24
C GLU A 42 0.67 -6.73 -8.58
N ILE A 43 0.93 -5.43 -8.50
CA ILE A 43 0.00 -4.49 -7.87
C ILE A 43 -0.23 -3.28 -8.79
N ASP A 44 -1.41 -2.66 -8.66
CA ASP A 44 -1.69 -1.40 -9.33
C ASP A 44 -2.73 -0.62 -8.54
N ASN A 45 -3.24 0.47 -9.11
CA ASN A 45 -4.21 1.36 -8.47
C ASN A 45 -3.72 1.83 -7.10
N ILE A 46 -2.45 2.16 -7.01
CA ILE A 46 -1.81 2.55 -5.76
C ILE A 46 -2.27 3.95 -5.37
N ASN A 47 -2.74 4.09 -4.14
CA ASN A 47 -3.16 5.38 -3.60
C ASN A 47 -2.64 5.54 -2.18
N ILE A 48 -2.08 6.71 -1.89
CA ILE A 48 -1.58 7.04 -0.57
C ILE A 48 -2.31 8.27 -0.07
N GLU A 49 -2.95 8.15 1.10
CA GLU A 49 -3.65 9.25 1.72
C GLU A 49 -3.02 9.61 3.06
N VAL A 50 -2.99 10.89 3.38
CA VAL A 50 -2.56 11.35 4.69
C VAL A 50 -3.79 11.46 5.58
N ILE A 51 -3.72 10.82 6.75
CA ILE A 51 -4.81 10.84 7.73
C ILE A 51 -4.30 11.56 8.98
N GLU A 52 -5.03 12.54 9.41
CA GLU A 52 -4.68 13.27 10.63
C GLU A 52 -5.68 13.03 11.74
#